data_dcee94c332c88f10038fd606a31f18db
#
_entry.id   dcee94c332c88f10038fd606a31f18db
#
_cell.length_a   1.000
_cell.length_b   1.000
_cell.length_c   1.000
_cell.angle_alpha   90.00
_cell.angle_beta   90.00
_cell.angle_gamma   90.00
#
_symmetry.space_group_name_H-M   'P 1'
#
loop_
_entity.id
_entity.type
_entity.pdbx_description
1 polymer ?
#
loop_
_entity_poly.entity_id
_entity_poly.type
_entity_poly.pdbx_seq_one_letter_code
_entity_poly.pdbx_strand_id
1 'polypeptide(L)'
;MATLGFIGTGNMGGALARAACKSIPSDQVFLANRTVEKARALAEELECRVADNEAIAESADFIFLGVKPQIMADLLAEIGPVLAKRESRFILVTMAAGLTIARIQELAGGNYPVIRIMPNTPAAIGEGMILYACGVGVAKAEENVFLDAMTGAGRFSPLPEKLIDAGSAVSGCGPAFVDLFIEALADGGVACGLPRAAAQEYAAQMVLGSARLVLESGKHPGALKDAVCSPGGTTIQGVRTLEEAGFRGAVMDAVIAAYEKNFDLK
;
A
#
# COMPACT_ATOMS: atom_id res chain seq x y z
N MET A 1 8.59 14.19 -19.02
CA MET A 1 8.51 13.22 -17.92
C MET A 1 7.53 13.77 -16.90
N ALA A 2 6.75 12.90 -16.24
CA ALA A 2 5.79 13.35 -15.25
C ALA A 2 6.49 13.77 -13.96
N THR A 3 5.98 14.80 -13.31
CA THR A 3 6.40 15.27 -11.99
C THR A 3 5.45 14.73 -10.91
N LEU A 4 6.02 14.22 -9.81
CA LEU A 4 5.28 13.67 -8.69
C LEU A 4 5.49 14.52 -7.44
N GLY A 5 4.42 15.02 -6.86
CA GLY A 5 4.45 15.76 -5.60
C GLY A 5 3.80 14.99 -4.47
N PHE A 6 4.52 14.78 -3.37
CA PHE A 6 4.02 14.05 -2.20
C PHE A 6 3.77 15.03 -1.06
N ILE A 7 2.49 15.28 -0.76
CA ILE A 7 2.07 16.07 0.40
C ILE A 7 1.79 15.10 1.56
N GLY A 8 2.73 15.06 2.51
CA GLY A 8 2.72 14.11 3.61
C GLY A 8 3.67 12.93 3.37
N THR A 9 4.87 13.03 3.94
CA THR A 9 5.94 12.02 3.86
C THR A 9 6.03 11.19 5.15
N GLY A 10 4.87 10.77 5.65
CA GLY A 10 4.78 9.76 6.71
C GLY A 10 5.22 8.38 6.21
N ASN A 11 4.94 7.33 7.00
CA ASN A 11 5.39 5.96 6.65
C ASN A 11 5.03 5.57 5.21
N MET A 12 3.76 5.74 4.82
CA MET A 12 3.30 5.32 3.49
C MET A 12 3.71 6.31 2.39
N GLY A 13 3.53 7.63 2.60
CA GLY A 13 3.94 8.63 1.60
C GLY A 13 5.46 8.59 1.35
N GLY A 14 6.26 8.39 2.40
CA GLY A 14 7.71 8.21 2.27
C GLY A 14 8.08 6.91 1.54
N ALA A 15 7.37 5.80 1.79
CA ALA A 15 7.60 4.55 1.06
C ALA A 15 7.30 4.69 -0.44
N LEU A 16 6.20 5.36 -0.79
CA LEU A 16 5.85 5.62 -2.18
C LEU A 16 6.80 6.62 -2.86
N ALA A 17 7.29 7.62 -2.14
CA ALA A 17 8.31 8.54 -2.66
C ALA A 17 9.62 7.80 -2.99
N ARG A 18 10.08 6.89 -2.09
CA ARG A 18 11.23 6.01 -2.37
C ARG A 18 11.00 5.13 -3.60
N ALA A 19 9.79 4.60 -3.74
CA ALA A 19 9.41 3.79 -4.88
C ALA A 19 9.45 4.58 -6.19
N ALA A 20 8.91 5.81 -6.17
CA ALA A 20 8.93 6.72 -7.32
C ALA A 20 10.36 7.02 -7.78
N CYS A 21 11.28 7.36 -6.85
CA CYS A 21 12.68 7.64 -7.15
C CYS A 21 13.46 6.42 -7.72
N LYS A 22 12.92 5.21 -7.63
CA LYS A 22 13.47 4.03 -8.33
C LYS A 22 13.04 3.95 -9.80
N SER A 23 11.95 4.64 -10.17
CA SER A 23 11.30 4.51 -11.47
C SER A 23 11.45 5.75 -12.35
N ILE A 24 11.58 6.93 -11.72
CA ILE A 24 11.75 8.22 -12.41
C ILE A 24 12.93 8.99 -11.82
N PRO A 25 13.50 9.98 -12.55
CA PRO A 25 14.55 10.84 -12.02
C PRO A 25 14.11 11.55 -10.73
N SER A 26 14.98 11.55 -9.72
CA SER A 26 14.66 12.11 -8.40
C SER A 26 14.35 13.61 -8.43
N ASP A 27 14.89 14.35 -9.40
CA ASP A 27 14.61 15.76 -9.59
C ASP A 27 13.18 16.06 -10.08
N GLN A 28 12.42 15.04 -10.47
CA GLN A 28 10.99 15.10 -10.79
C GLN A 28 10.09 14.77 -9.58
N VAL A 29 10.67 14.50 -8.40
CA VAL A 29 9.96 14.17 -7.18
C VAL A 29 10.05 15.32 -6.18
N PHE A 30 8.89 15.79 -5.71
CA PHE A 30 8.76 16.89 -4.75
C PHE A 30 8.14 16.39 -3.46
N LEU A 31 8.70 16.77 -2.32
CA LEU A 31 8.26 16.33 -0.99
C LEU A 31 7.83 17.52 -0.14
N ALA A 32 6.63 17.42 0.42
CA ALA A 32 6.14 18.32 1.45
C ALA A 32 5.72 17.51 2.69
N ASN A 33 5.95 18.08 3.87
CA ASN A 33 5.47 17.50 5.13
C ASN A 33 5.28 18.59 6.17
N ARG A 34 4.25 18.46 7.03
CA ARG A 34 4.00 19.40 8.13
C ARG A 34 5.25 19.63 9.01
N THR A 35 6.01 18.57 9.29
CA THR A 35 7.33 18.65 9.92
C THR A 35 8.37 18.69 8.79
N VAL A 36 8.82 19.89 8.43
CA VAL A 36 9.68 20.13 7.26
C VAL A 36 10.98 19.33 7.33
N GLU A 37 11.53 19.13 8.53
CA GLU A 37 12.74 18.34 8.77
C GLU A 37 12.63 16.90 8.26
N LYS A 38 11.43 16.29 8.36
CA LYS A 38 11.18 14.94 7.82
C LYS A 38 11.21 14.92 6.30
N ALA A 39 10.66 15.95 5.65
CA ALA A 39 10.72 16.05 4.20
C ALA A 39 12.16 16.30 3.73
N ARG A 40 12.94 17.15 4.46
CA ARG A 40 14.34 17.41 4.15
C ARG A 40 15.21 16.18 4.27
N ALA A 41 15.09 15.44 5.39
CA ALA A 41 15.87 14.22 5.59
C ALA A 41 15.58 13.17 4.51
N LEU A 42 14.31 13.00 4.13
CA LEU A 42 13.93 12.09 3.06
C LEU A 42 14.40 12.60 1.68
N ALA A 43 14.35 13.90 1.44
CA ALA A 43 14.82 14.49 0.19
C ALA A 43 16.33 14.36 0.02
N GLU A 44 17.09 14.52 1.11
CA GLU A 44 18.54 14.28 1.12
C GLU A 44 18.87 12.80 0.84
N GLU A 45 18.13 11.86 1.45
CA GLU A 45 18.28 10.43 1.20
C GLU A 45 18.02 10.05 -0.27
N LEU A 46 17.02 10.69 -0.90
CA LEU A 46 16.53 10.33 -2.24
C LEU A 46 17.08 11.23 -3.35
N GLU A 47 17.86 12.26 -2.99
CA GLU A 47 18.35 13.30 -3.91
C GLU A 47 17.21 14.00 -4.66
N CYS A 48 16.04 14.15 -4.01
CA CYS A 48 14.86 14.79 -4.58
C CYS A 48 14.63 16.19 -3.99
N ARG A 49 13.52 16.85 -4.34
CA ARG A 49 13.28 18.26 -4.00
C ARG A 49 12.30 18.40 -2.84
N VAL A 50 12.56 19.38 -1.96
CA VAL A 50 11.58 19.83 -0.95
C VAL A 50 10.81 21.02 -1.52
N ALA A 51 9.50 21.00 -1.33
CA ALA A 51 8.60 22.09 -1.68
C ALA A 51 7.55 22.27 -0.58
N ASP A 52 6.78 23.34 -0.61
CA ASP A 52 5.56 23.45 0.20
C ASP A 52 4.34 22.85 -0.52
N ASN A 53 3.20 22.79 0.16
CA ASN A 53 1.99 22.20 -0.37
C ASN A 53 1.47 22.95 -1.59
N GLU A 54 1.54 24.30 -1.57
CA GLU A 54 1.06 25.16 -2.65
C GLU A 54 1.93 25.01 -3.91
N ALA A 55 3.25 25.00 -3.78
CA ALA A 55 4.16 24.79 -4.89
C ALA A 55 3.99 23.41 -5.55
N ILE A 56 3.72 22.37 -4.76
CA ILE A 56 3.37 21.04 -5.28
C ILE A 56 2.02 21.10 -6.02
N ALA A 57 1.01 21.74 -5.43
CA ALA A 57 -0.30 21.89 -6.07
C ALA A 57 -0.22 22.68 -7.37
N GLU A 58 0.69 23.65 -7.48
CA GLU A 58 0.90 24.47 -8.66
C GLU A 58 1.62 23.72 -9.80
N SER A 59 2.58 22.86 -9.50
CA SER A 59 3.52 22.35 -10.49
C SER A 59 3.47 20.84 -10.75
N ALA A 60 3.10 20.01 -9.78
CA ALA A 60 3.16 18.56 -9.95
C ALA A 60 2.04 18.00 -10.84
N ASP A 61 2.37 17.06 -11.73
CA ASP A 61 1.39 16.37 -12.58
C ASP A 61 0.56 15.37 -11.78
N PHE A 62 1.18 14.67 -10.83
CA PHE A 62 0.50 13.79 -9.88
C PHE A 62 0.75 14.29 -8.46
N ILE A 63 -0.34 14.63 -7.76
CA ILE A 63 -0.30 15.18 -6.40
C ILE A 63 -0.78 14.11 -5.43
N PHE A 64 0.16 13.50 -4.71
CA PHE A 64 -0.12 12.47 -3.72
C PHE A 64 -0.55 13.10 -2.39
N LEU A 65 -1.76 12.78 -1.96
CA LEU A 65 -2.36 13.22 -0.70
C LEU A 65 -2.04 12.19 0.39
N GLY A 66 -0.83 12.26 0.93
CA GLY A 66 -0.25 11.31 1.89
C GLY A 66 -0.53 11.63 3.36
N VAL A 67 -1.59 12.42 3.63
CA VAL A 67 -2.02 12.79 4.98
C VAL A 67 -3.05 11.83 5.54
N LYS A 68 -3.23 11.84 6.86
CA LYS A 68 -4.30 11.07 7.51
C LYS A 68 -5.69 11.59 7.09
N PRO A 69 -6.73 10.73 7.05
CA PRO A 69 -8.09 11.13 6.64
C PRO A 69 -8.62 12.37 7.37
N GLN A 70 -8.32 12.51 8.67
CA GLN A 70 -8.77 13.62 9.51
C GLN A 70 -8.15 14.99 9.13
N ILE A 71 -7.01 14.97 8.42
CA ILE A 71 -6.30 16.19 7.97
C ILE A 71 -6.66 16.55 6.52
N MET A 72 -7.33 15.64 5.81
CA MET A 72 -7.57 15.79 4.37
C MET A 72 -8.39 17.05 4.03
N ALA A 73 -9.40 17.36 4.83
CA ALA A 73 -10.24 18.54 4.60
C ALA A 73 -9.43 19.85 4.72
N ASP A 74 -8.59 19.96 5.75
CA ASP A 74 -7.75 21.14 5.97
C ASP A 74 -6.72 21.29 4.84
N LEU A 75 -6.07 20.19 4.43
CA LEU A 75 -5.13 20.20 3.32
C LEU A 75 -5.80 20.63 2.01
N LEU A 76 -6.95 20.06 1.68
CA LEU A 76 -7.65 20.41 0.43
C LEU A 76 -8.24 21.82 0.47
N ALA A 77 -8.60 22.36 1.65
CA ALA A 77 -8.95 23.77 1.81
C ALA A 77 -7.75 24.70 1.58
N GLU A 78 -6.54 24.30 2.02
CA GLU A 78 -5.29 25.03 1.78
C GLU A 78 -4.93 25.09 0.29
N ILE A 79 -4.85 23.96 -0.38
CA ILE A 79 -4.38 23.89 -1.79
C ILE A 79 -5.48 24.14 -2.82
N GLY A 80 -6.76 24.03 -2.46
CA GLY A 80 -7.91 24.19 -3.35
C GLY A 80 -7.91 25.49 -4.17
N PRO A 81 -7.62 26.67 -3.57
CA PRO A 81 -7.50 27.93 -4.32
C PRO A 81 -6.39 27.93 -5.39
N VAL A 82 -5.32 27.16 -5.17
CA VAL A 82 -4.22 26.99 -6.15
C VAL A 82 -4.69 26.09 -7.28
N LEU A 83 -5.29 24.92 -6.94
CA LEU A 83 -5.82 23.99 -7.92
C LEU A 83 -6.88 24.62 -8.82
N ALA A 84 -7.74 25.50 -8.27
CA ALA A 84 -8.80 26.19 -9.01
C ALA A 84 -8.27 27.19 -10.05
N LYS A 85 -7.07 27.73 -9.83
CA LYS A 85 -6.41 28.68 -10.76
C LYS A 85 -5.52 28.00 -11.77
N ARG A 86 -5.25 26.70 -11.57
CA ARG A 86 -4.30 25.98 -12.39
C ARG A 86 -4.89 25.65 -13.78
N GLU A 87 -4.19 26.09 -14.82
CA GLU A 87 -4.55 25.81 -16.21
C GLU A 87 -3.93 24.48 -16.71
N SER A 88 -2.79 24.11 -16.17
CA SER A 88 -2.12 22.87 -16.55
C SER A 88 -2.80 21.64 -15.94
N ARG A 89 -2.78 20.53 -16.68
CA ARG A 89 -3.35 19.25 -16.26
C ARG A 89 -2.65 18.70 -15.02
N PHE A 90 -3.43 18.12 -14.08
CA PHE A 90 -2.93 17.41 -12.91
C PHE A 90 -3.91 16.30 -12.50
N ILE A 91 -3.44 15.39 -11.67
CA ILE A 91 -4.22 14.29 -11.10
C ILE A 91 -3.96 14.22 -9.60
N LEU A 92 -5.03 14.19 -8.82
CA LEU A 92 -4.93 13.93 -7.38
C LEU A 92 -4.79 12.43 -7.14
N VAL A 93 -3.84 12.03 -6.31
CA VAL A 93 -3.66 10.63 -5.91
C VAL A 93 -3.90 10.51 -4.41
N THR A 94 -4.98 9.86 -4.01
CA THR A 94 -5.32 9.68 -2.61
C THR A 94 -5.04 8.26 -2.13
N MET A 95 -4.49 8.15 -0.92
CA MET A 95 -4.27 6.88 -0.20
C MET A 95 -5.00 6.85 1.15
N ALA A 96 -5.93 7.77 1.36
CA ALA A 96 -6.64 7.90 2.61
C ALA A 96 -7.72 6.81 2.76
N ALA A 97 -7.61 6.01 3.83
CA ALA A 97 -8.63 5.02 4.15
C ALA A 97 -9.98 5.70 4.43
N GLY A 98 -11.07 5.07 3.98
CA GLY A 98 -12.44 5.55 4.19
C GLY A 98 -12.87 6.73 3.31
N LEU A 99 -11.96 7.40 2.58
CA LEU A 99 -12.31 8.51 1.68
C LEU A 99 -12.46 8.03 0.24
N THR A 100 -13.62 8.33 -0.35
CA THR A 100 -13.91 8.01 -1.75
C THR A 100 -13.37 9.09 -2.71
N ILE A 101 -13.26 8.75 -4.00
CA ILE A 101 -12.94 9.69 -5.07
C ILE A 101 -13.90 10.90 -5.04
N ALA A 102 -15.20 10.64 -4.94
CA ALA A 102 -16.22 11.70 -4.87
C ALA A 102 -16.00 12.61 -3.65
N ARG A 103 -15.64 12.05 -2.49
CA ARG A 103 -15.36 12.85 -1.29
C ARG A 103 -14.11 13.72 -1.43
N ILE A 104 -13.07 13.21 -2.07
CA ILE A 104 -11.87 14.01 -2.39
C ILE A 104 -12.22 15.16 -3.34
N GLN A 105 -13.02 14.92 -4.38
CA GLN A 105 -13.47 15.94 -5.32
C GLN A 105 -14.30 17.02 -4.62
N GLU A 106 -15.23 16.63 -3.76
CA GLU A 106 -16.03 17.54 -2.95
C GLU A 106 -15.14 18.43 -2.06
N LEU A 107 -14.22 17.84 -1.31
CA LEU A 107 -13.29 18.56 -0.43
C LEU A 107 -12.33 19.48 -1.21
N ALA A 108 -11.93 19.08 -2.41
CA ALA A 108 -11.09 19.90 -3.27
C ALA A 108 -11.84 21.03 -4.00
N GLY A 109 -13.18 21.04 -3.91
CA GLY A 109 -14.02 22.07 -4.52
C GLY A 109 -14.15 21.98 -6.05
N GLY A 110 -13.91 20.81 -6.66
CA GLY A 110 -13.98 20.65 -8.11
C GLY A 110 -13.95 19.18 -8.57
N ASN A 111 -14.46 18.94 -9.78
CA ASN A 111 -14.46 17.61 -10.42
C ASN A 111 -13.07 17.27 -11.00
N TYR A 112 -12.04 17.34 -10.17
CA TYR A 112 -10.68 17.00 -10.57
C TYR A 112 -10.52 15.51 -10.84
N PRO A 113 -9.60 15.10 -11.74
CA PRO A 113 -9.28 13.69 -11.90
C PRO A 113 -8.58 13.17 -10.65
N VAL A 114 -9.04 12.03 -10.16
CA VAL A 114 -8.52 11.40 -8.94
C VAL A 114 -8.19 9.94 -9.21
N ILE A 115 -7.02 9.50 -8.79
CA ILE A 115 -6.68 8.08 -8.64
C ILE A 115 -6.70 7.76 -7.14
N ARG A 116 -7.57 6.85 -6.73
CA ARG A 116 -7.55 6.30 -5.38
C ARG A 116 -6.66 5.07 -5.36
N ILE A 117 -5.66 5.07 -4.50
CA ILE A 117 -4.77 3.92 -4.28
C ILE A 117 -4.92 3.41 -2.85
N MET A 118 -4.67 2.12 -2.68
CA MET A 118 -4.58 1.50 -1.36
C MET A 118 -3.31 0.64 -1.31
N PRO A 119 -2.17 1.23 -0.96
CA PRO A 119 -0.89 0.55 -0.80
C PRO A 119 -0.82 -0.21 0.51
N ASN A 120 0.21 -1.04 0.66
CA ASN A 120 0.57 -1.70 1.91
C ASN A 120 2.06 -1.52 2.24
N THR A 121 2.46 -1.90 3.45
CA THR A 121 3.81 -1.65 3.98
C THR A 121 4.95 -2.27 3.17
N PRO A 122 4.81 -3.44 2.51
CA PRO A 122 5.86 -3.99 1.65
C PRO A 122 6.23 -3.12 0.44
N ALA A 123 5.43 -2.09 0.11
CA ALA A 123 5.79 -1.10 -0.90
C ALA A 123 7.13 -0.39 -0.60
N ALA A 124 7.53 -0.32 0.68
CA ALA A 124 8.82 0.26 1.09
C ALA A 124 10.03 -0.47 0.48
N ILE A 125 9.90 -1.75 0.21
CA ILE A 125 10.95 -2.60 -0.40
C ILE A 125 10.65 -2.96 -1.86
N GLY A 126 9.55 -2.46 -2.44
CA GLY A 126 9.16 -2.74 -3.82
C GLY A 126 8.29 -3.99 -3.99
N GLU A 127 7.82 -4.57 -2.91
CA GLU A 127 6.97 -5.78 -2.88
C GLU A 127 5.53 -5.47 -2.44
N GLY A 128 5.09 -4.24 -2.69
CA GLY A 128 3.74 -3.81 -2.35
C GLY A 128 2.67 -4.45 -3.23
N MET A 129 1.50 -4.68 -2.66
CA MET A 129 0.25 -4.89 -3.39
C MET A 129 -0.56 -3.60 -3.32
N ILE A 130 -0.62 -2.85 -4.42
CA ILE A 130 -1.29 -1.56 -4.49
C ILE A 130 -2.59 -1.71 -5.26
N LEU A 131 -3.72 -1.67 -4.56
CA LEU A 131 -5.03 -1.61 -5.20
C LEU A 131 -5.27 -0.19 -5.68
N TYR A 132 -5.93 -0.02 -6.84
CA TYR A 132 -6.25 1.31 -7.32
C TYR A 132 -7.57 1.37 -8.09
N ALA A 133 -8.16 2.56 -8.08
CA ALA A 133 -9.32 2.91 -8.90
C ALA A 133 -9.12 4.30 -9.51
N CYS A 134 -9.38 4.44 -10.80
CA CYS A 134 -9.37 5.73 -11.48
C CYS A 134 -10.78 6.33 -11.47
N GLY A 135 -10.89 7.59 -11.07
CA GLY A 135 -12.10 8.38 -11.19
C GLY A 135 -12.40 8.78 -12.64
N VAL A 136 -13.63 9.22 -12.85
CA VAL A 136 -14.04 9.81 -14.13
C VAL A 136 -13.12 11.00 -14.46
N GLY A 137 -12.61 11.02 -15.68
CA GLY A 137 -11.71 12.09 -16.13
C GLY A 137 -10.21 11.74 -16.07
N VAL A 138 -9.81 10.58 -15.53
CA VAL A 138 -8.45 10.04 -15.69
C VAL A 138 -8.39 9.30 -17.03
N ALA A 139 -7.55 9.80 -17.94
CA ALA A 139 -7.38 9.14 -19.25
C ALA A 139 -6.48 7.90 -19.13
N LYS A 140 -6.67 6.93 -20.02
CA LYS A 140 -5.87 5.69 -20.01
C LYS A 140 -4.35 5.93 -20.17
N ALA A 141 -4.00 6.95 -20.94
CA ALA A 141 -2.60 7.35 -21.10
C ALA A 141 -2.00 7.89 -19.78
N GLU A 142 -2.78 8.65 -19.00
CA GLU A 142 -2.37 9.18 -17.69
C GLU A 142 -2.25 8.07 -16.65
N GLU A 143 -3.19 7.12 -16.66
CA GLU A 143 -3.12 5.91 -15.83
C GLU A 143 -1.82 5.14 -16.12
N ASN A 144 -1.46 4.95 -17.39
CA ASN A 144 -0.23 4.25 -17.76
C ASN A 144 1.02 5.01 -17.28
N VAL A 145 1.06 6.34 -17.46
CA VAL A 145 2.16 7.19 -16.96
C VAL A 145 2.30 7.08 -15.43
N PHE A 146 1.18 7.08 -14.72
CA PHE A 146 1.14 6.88 -13.27
C PHE A 146 1.72 5.51 -12.87
N LEU A 147 1.26 4.44 -13.52
CA LEU A 147 1.71 3.08 -13.23
C LEU A 147 3.21 2.91 -13.52
N ASP A 148 3.69 3.43 -14.65
CA ASP A 148 5.11 3.40 -15.02
C ASP A 148 5.97 4.13 -14.00
N ALA A 149 5.53 5.32 -13.54
CA ALA A 149 6.25 6.13 -12.56
C ALA A 149 6.29 5.46 -11.16
N MET A 150 5.37 4.55 -10.87
CA MET A 150 5.22 3.91 -9.57
C MET A 150 5.60 2.41 -9.55
N THR A 151 6.19 1.88 -10.62
CA THR A 151 6.57 0.45 -10.71
C THR A 151 7.49 0.00 -9.56
N GLY A 152 8.32 0.90 -9.04
CA GLY A 152 9.19 0.62 -7.89
C GLY A 152 8.46 0.31 -6.58
N ALA A 153 7.14 0.53 -6.49
CA ALA A 153 6.35 0.23 -5.29
C ALA A 153 5.92 -1.24 -5.19
N GLY A 154 5.89 -1.96 -6.32
CA GLY A 154 5.41 -3.34 -6.40
C GLY A 154 4.32 -3.52 -7.46
N ARG A 155 3.38 -4.42 -7.19
CA ARG A 155 2.31 -4.79 -8.13
C ARG A 155 1.08 -3.90 -7.95
N PHE A 156 0.64 -3.24 -9.03
CA PHE A 156 -0.62 -2.50 -9.11
C PHE A 156 -1.74 -3.39 -9.64
N SER A 157 -2.93 -3.32 -9.00
CA SER A 157 -4.11 -4.05 -9.42
C SER A 157 -5.31 -3.14 -9.48
N PRO A 158 -5.93 -2.97 -10.67
CA PRO A 158 -7.16 -2.19 -10.79
C PRO A 158 -8.32 -2.92 -10.10
N LEU A 159 -9.14 -2.16 -9.39
CA LEU A 159 -10.30 -2.68 -8.68
C LEU A 159 -11.43 -1.64 -8.75
N PRO A 160 -12.69 -2.04 -8.93
CA PRO A 160 -13.81 -1.13 -8.75
C PRO A 160 -13.74 -0.43 -7.39
N GLU A 161 -13.93 0.89 -7.35
CA GLU A 161 -13.73 1.67 -6.12
C GLU A 161 -14.49 1.11 -4.90
N LYS A 162 -15.73 0.64 -5.11
CA LYS A 162 -16.57 0.03 -4.08
C LYS A 162 -15.96 -1.21 -3.40
N LEU A 163 -14.95 -1.83 -4.03
CA LEU A 163 -14.26 -3.03 -3.52
C LEU A 163 -12.89 -2.72 -2.91
N ILE A 164 -12.42 -1.46 -2.99
CA ILE A 164 -11.11 -1.07 -2.42
C ILE A 164 -11.04 -1.38 -0.92
N ASP A 165 -12.11 -1.10 -0.17
CA ASP A 165 -12.12 -1.31 1.28
C ASP A 165 -12.06 -2.82 1.64
N ALA A 166 -12.75 -3.68 0.86
CA ALA A 166 -12.63 -5.14 1.01
C ALA A 166 -11.24 -5.66 0.62
N GLY A 167 -10.70 -5.15 -0.50
CA GLY A 167 -9.34 -5.48 -0.91
C GLY A 167 -8.30 -5.02 0.11
N SER A 168 -8.49 -3.85 0.73
CA SER A 168 -7.64 -3.31 1.79
C SER A 168 -7.62 -4.20 3.04
N ALA A 169 -8.75 -4.81 3.41
CA ALA A 169 -8.78 -5.75 4.54
C ALA A 169 -7.85 -6.95 4.30
N VAL A 170 -7.69 -7.37 3.03
CA VAL A 170 -6.78 -8.46 2.64
C VAL A 170 -5.35 -7.94 2.48
N SER A 171 -5.12 -6.96 1.61
CA SER A 171 -3.75 -6.54 1.23
C SER A 171 -3.18 -5.47 2.14
N GLY A 172 -3.99 -4.57 2.67
CA GLY A 172 -3.57 -3.47 3.54
C GLY A 172 -3.35 -3.91 5.00
N CYS A 173 -4.26 -4.72 5.54
CA CYS A 173 -4.17 -5.27 6.90
C CYS A 173 -3.36 -6.56 6.96
N GLY A 174 -3.35 -7.33 5.88
CA GLY A 174 -2.70 -8.64 5.76
C GLY A 174 -1.25 -8.70 6.22
N PRO A 175 -0.39 -7.69 5.97
CA PRO A 175 0.98 -7.72 6.48
C PRO A 175 1.07 -7.96 7.99
N ALA A 176 0.23 -7.31 8.80
CA ALA A 176 0.22 -7.53 10.25
C ALA A 176 -0.21 -8.96 10.62
N PHE A 177 -1.14 -9.55 9.86
CA PHE A 177 -1.56 -10.95 10.10
C PHE A 177 -0.45 -11.94 9.75
N VAL A 178 0.29 -11.65 8.67
CA VAL A 178 1.46 -12.44 8.24
C VAL A 178 2.60 -12.30 9.23
N ASP A 179 2.87 -11.09 9.75
CA ASP A 179 3.92 -10.86 10.76
C ASP A 179 3.61 -11.65 12.04
N LEU A 180 2.34 -11.67 12.50
CA LEU A 180 1.91 -12.49 13.62
C LEU A 180 2.10 -14.00 13.34
N PHE A 181 1.82 -14.46 12.12
CA PHE A 181 2.04 -15.85 11.72
C PHE A 181 3.53 -16.22 11.70
N ILE A 182 4.38 -15.34 11.15
CA ILE A 182 5.84 -15.52 11.13
C ILE A 182 6.39 -15.62 12.57
N GLU A 183 5.94 -14.73 13.46
CA GLU A 183 6.34 -14.73 14.88
C GLU A 183 5.95 -16.05 15.56
N ALA A 184 4.70 -16.50 15.36
CA ALA A 184 4.20 -17.77 15.94
C ALA A 184 4.99 -18.99 15.42
N LEU A 185 5.33 -19.02 14.13
CA LEU A 185 6.18 -20.06 13.56
C LEU A 185 7.59 -20.06 14.19
N ALA A 186 8.18 -18.87 14.36
CA ALA A 186 9.49 -18.74 15.00
C ALA A 186 9.44 -19.18 16.48
N ASP A 187 8.38 -18.85 17.21
CA ASP A 187 8.17 -19.30 18.60
C ASP A 187 8.08 -20.83 18.68
N GLY A 188 7.33 -21.45 17.76
CA GLY A 188 7.27 -22.90 17.64
C GLY A 188 8.64 -23.52 17.38
N GLY A 189 9.44 -22.91 16.50
CA GLY A 189 10.82 -23.31 16.22
C GLY A 189 11.71 -23.23 17.47
N VAL A 190 11.59 -22.16 18.26
CA VAL A 190 12.33 -22.01 19.53
C VAL A 190 11.89 -23.06 20.55
N ALA A 191 10.59 -23.33 20.65
CA ALA A 191 10.08 -24.40 21.52
C ALA A 191 10.65 -25.79 21.16
N CYS A 192 11.00 -25.98 19.87
CA CYS A 192 11.66 -27.18 19.37
C CYS A 192 13.20 -27.13 19.46
N GLY A 193 13.79 -26.08 20.06
CA GLY A 193 15.23 -25.97 20.31
C GLY A 193 16.00 -25.16 19.27
N LEU A 194 15.38 -24.49 18.32
CA LEU A 194 16.09 -23.59 17.40
C LEU A 194 16.52 -22.29 18.09
N PRO A 195 17.70 -21.75 17.75
CA PRO A 195 18.04 -20.38 18.12
C PRO A 195 17.03 -19.38 17.56
N ARG A 196 16.66 -18.36 18.34
CA ARG A 196 15.62 -17.35 17.96
C ARG A 196 15.89 -16.72 16.58
N ALA A 197 17.12 -16.28 16.33
CA ALA A 197 17.46 -15.62 15.07
C ALA A 197 17.25 -16.54 13.86
N ALA A 198 17.69 -17.80 13.95
CA ALA A 198 17.49 -18.78 12.89
C ALA A 198 16.01 -19.12 12.68
N ALA A 199 15.25 -19.31 13.78
CA ALA A 199 13.81 -19.59 13.69
C ALA A 199 13.05 -18.47 12.98
N GLN A 200 13.36 -17.20 13.27
CA GLN A 200 12.74 -16.04 12.65
C GLN A 200 13.10 -15.94 11.16
N GLU A 201 14.38 -16.11 10.81
CA GLU A 201 14.83 -16.10 9.40
C GLU A 201 14.15 -17.20 8.58
N TYR A 202 14.10 -18.43 9.11
CA TYR A 202 13.51 -19.59 8.43
C TYR A 202 12.00 -19.38 8.23
N ALA A 203 11.28 -18.88 9.23
CA ALA A 203 9.85 -18.60 9.13
C ALA A 203 9.57 -17.53 8.07
N ALA A 204 10.29 -16.41 8.08
CA ALA A 204 10.11 -15.33 7.12
C ALA A 204 10.43 -15.78 5.68
N GLN A 205 11.58 -16.45 5.47
CA GLN A 205 11.96 -16.92 4.15
C GLN A 205 11.01 -18.00 3.60
N MET A 206 10.49 -18.87 4.46
CA MET A 206 9.52 -19.90 4.07
C MET A 206 8.20 -19.25 3.63
N VAL A 207 7.68 -18.26 4.37
CA VAL A 207 6.44 -17.54 4.02
C VAL A 207 6.60 -16.81 2.69
N LEU A 208 7.73 -16.10 2.49
CA LEU A 208 8.04 -15.43 1.23
C LEU A 208 8.02 -16.43 0.06
N GLY A 209 8.73 -17.55 0.19
CA GLY A 209 8.80 -18.58 -0.85
C GLY A 209 7.44 -19.20 -1.16
N SER A 210 6.65 -19.49 -0.14
CA SER A 210 5.30 -20.06 -0.30
C SER A 210 4.34 -19.10 -1.00
N ALA A 211 4.35 -17.81 -0.64
CA ALA A 211 3.54 -16.80 -1.29
C ALA A 211 3.95 -16.63 -2.78
N ARG A 212 5.24 -16.57 -3.04
CA ARG A 212 5.78 -16.48 -4.40
C ARG A 212 5.41 -17.69 -5.26
N LEU A 213 5.48 -18.90 -4.69
CA LEU A 213 5.07 -20.12 -5.38
C LEU A 213 3.59 -20.12 -5.77
N VAL A 214 2.70 -19.58 -4.92
CA VAL A 214 1.28 -19.41 -5.29
C VAL A 214 1.13 -18.48 -6.49
N LEU A 215 1.79 -17.33 -6.46
CA LEU A 215 1.68 -16.32 -7.52
C LEU A 215 2.27 -16.80 -8.86
N GLU A 216 3.41 -17.47 -8.84
CA GLU A 216 4.12 -17.91 -10.05
C GLU A 216 3.52 -19.17 -10.66
N SER A 217 3.09 -20.13 -9.85
CA SER A 217 2.51 -21.37 -10.35
C SER A 217 1.06 -21.25 -10.81
N GLY A 218 0.33 -20.25 -10.31
CA GLY A 218 -1.12 -20.10 -10.50
C GLY A 218 -1.96 -21.25 -9.93
N LYS A 219 -1.35 -22.18 -9.19
CA LYS A 219 -2.05 -23.31 -8.57
C LYS A 219 -2.85 -22.86 -7.36
N HIS A 220 -3.96 -23.54 -7.13
CA HIS A 220 -4.75 -23.32 -5.93
C HIS A 220 -3.90 -23.64 -4.67
N PRO A 221 -3.92 -22.80 -3.62
CA PRO A 221 -3.13 -23.02 -2.39
C PRO A 221 -3.35 -24.40 -1.75
N GLY A 222 -4.58 -24.94 -1.81
CA GLY A 222 -4.88 -26.28 -1.35
C GLY A 222 -4.09 -27.38 -2.08
N ALA A 223 -3.93 -27.26 -3.40
CA ALA A 223 -3.12 -28.21 -4.17
C ALA A 223 -1.63 -28.13 -3.82
N LEU A 224 -1.11 -26.93 -3.56
CA LEU A 224 0.27 -26.74 -3.11
C LEU A 224 0.48 -27.33 -1.71
N LYS A 225 -0.48 -27.13 -0.80
CA LYS A 225 -0.50 -27.74 0.55
C LYS A 225 -0.48 -29.28 0.45
N ASP A 226 -1.31 -29.87 -0.41
CA ASP A 226 -1.39 -31.32 -0.57
C ASP A 226 -0.06 -31.91 -1.11
N ALA A 227 0.61 -31.18 -2.00
CA ALA A 227 1.89 -31.61 -2.57
C ALA A 227 3.03 -31.76 -1.54
N VAL A 228 2.95 -31.04 -0.39
CA VAL A 228 3.93 -31.18 0.69
C VAL A 228 3.46 -32.07 1.84
N CYS A 229 2.22 -32.59 1.78
CA CYS A 229 1.63 -33.46 2.80
C CYS A 229 1.73 -34.94 2.39
N SER A 230 2.85 -35.59 2.71
CA SER A 230 2.97 -37.03 2.51
C SER A 230 2.07 -37.83 3.48
N PRO A 231 1.59 -39.03 3.09
CA PRO A 231 0.79 -39.88 3.96
C PRO A 231 1.54 -40.22 5.27
N GLY A 232 0.91 -39.91 6.41
CA GLY A 232 1.49 -40.14 7.73
C GLY A 232 2.68 -39.22 8.10
N GLY A 233 3.02 -38.26 7.24
CA GLY A 233 4.19 -37.39 7.41
C GLY A 233 4.01 -36.31 8.47
N THR A 234 5.10 -35.59 8.78
CA THR A 234 5.11 -34.50 9.79
C THR A 234 4.25 -33.32 9.39
N THR A 235 4.26 -32.97 8.09
CA THR A 235 3.50 -31.82 7.58
C THR A 235 1.99 -31.98 7.81
N ILE A 236 1.42 -33.17 7.50
CA ILE A 236 -0.01 -33.38 7.66
C ILE A 236 -0.43 -33.37 9.13
N GLN A 237 0.46 -33.77 10.07
CA GLN A 237 0.17 -33.66 11.51
C GLN A 237 0.11 -32.20 11.96
N GLY A 238 1.03 -31.36 11.49
CA GLY A 238 0.99 -29.92 11.74
C GLY A 238 -0.26 -29.25 11.15
N VAL A 239 -0.63 -29.60 9.90
CA VAL A 239 -1.86 -29.12 9.27
C VAL A 239 -3.09 -29.50 10.09
N ARG A 240 -3.18 -30.77 10.53
CA ARG A 240 -4.28 -31.23 11.39
C ARG A 240 -4.41 -30.38 12.66
N THR A 241 -3.30 -30.11 13.33
CA THR A 241 -3.30 -29.30 14.56
C THR A 241 -3.82 -27.87 14.30
N LEU A 242 -3.43 -27.24 13.18
CA LEU A 242 -3.94 -25.91 12.80
C LEU A 242 -5.44 -25.95 12.49
N GLU A 243 -5.93 -26.99 11.82
CA GLU A 243 -7.36 -27.14 11.52
C GLU A 243 -8.17 -27.36 12.80
N GLU A 244 -7.71 -28.21 13.73
CA GLU A 244 -8.33 -28.44 15.03
C GLU A 244 -8.41 -27.15 15.88
N ALA A 245 -7.39 -26.26 15.76
CA ALA A 245 -7.37 -24.97 16.41
C ALA A 245 -8.25 -23.89 15.71
N GLY A 246 -8.92 -24.21 14.59
CA GLY A 246 -9.79 -23.27 13.89
C GLY A 246 -9.07 -22.20 13.08
N PHE A 247 -7.83 -22.44 12.65
CA PHE A 247 -6.97 -21.47 11.98
C PHE A 247 -7.65 -20.75 10.81
N ARG A 248 -8.37 -21.49 9.94
CA ARG A 248 -9.06 -20.89 8.79
C ARG A 248 -10.14 -19.90 9.21
N GLY A 249 -10.96 -20.28 10.20
CA GLY A 249 -12.00 -19.42 10.76
C GLY A 249 -11.39 -18.13 11.31
N ALA A 250 -10.36 -18.24 12.15
CA ALA A 250 -9.69 -17.10 12.75
C ALA A 250 -9.12 -16.12 11.71
N VAL A 251 -8.52 -16.63 10.63
CA VAL A 251 -7.99 -15.76 9.54
C VAL A 251 -9.12 -15.08 8.77
N MET A 252 -10.21 -15.80 8.45
CA MET A 252 -11.37 -15.20 7.79
C MET A 252 -12.01 -14.12 8.66
N ASP A 253 -12.19 -14.38 9.95
CA ASP A 253 -12.78 -13.44 10.90
C ASP A 253 -11.93 -12.19 11.08
N ALA A 254 -10.59 -12.32 11.07
CA ALA A 254 -9.68 -11.18 11.11
C ALA A 254 -9.85 -10.27 9.89
N VAL A 255 -10.00 -10.82 8.68
CA VAL A 255 -10.26 -10.05 7.46
C VAL A 255 -11.64 -9.37 7.52
N ILE A 256 -12.67 -10.10 7.98
CA ILE A 256 -14.03 -9.55 8.11
C ILE A 256 -14.05 -8.40 9.11
N ALA A 257 -13.47 -8.58 10.30
CA ALA A 257 -13.39 -7.54 11.32
C ALA A 257 -12.65 -6.28 10.82
N ALA A 258 -11.55 -6.47 10.08
CA ALA A 258 -10.83 -5.35 9.45
C ALA A 258 -11.68 -4.63 8.39
N TYR A 259 -12.45 -5.36 7.60
CA TYR A 259 -13.37 -4.79 6.62
C TYR A 259 -14.50 -4.00 7.27
N GLU A 260 -15.14 -4.57 8.30
CA GLU A 260 -16.23 -3.92 9.04
C GLU A 260 -15.77 -2.61 9.69
N LYS A 261 -14.57 -2.59 10.24
CA LYS A 261 -13.99 -1.39 10.85
C LYS A 261 -13.84 -0.21 9.88
N ASN A 262 -13.72 -0.45 8.57
CA ASN A 262 -13.68 0.64 7.59
C ASN A 262 -14.97 1.47 7.55
N PHE A 263 -16.12 0.90 7.94
CA PHE A 263 -17.38 1.64 7.97
C PHE A 263 -17.44 2.65 9.12
N ASP A 264 -16.70 2.42 10.20
CA ASP A 264 -16.59 3.35 11.34
C ASP A 264 -15.67 4.54 11.04
N LEU A 265 -14.90 4.50 9.93
CA LEU A 265 -13.95 5.53 9.53
C LEU A 265 -14.56 6.55 8.53
N LYS A 266 -15.78 6.32 8.09
CA LYS A 266 -16.49 7.14 7.07
C LYS A 266 -17.22 8.32 7.67
#